data_74aad2c54a340edd355ff7da8ca54585
#
_entry.id   74aad2c54a340edd355ff7da8ca54585
#
_cell.length_a   1.000
_cell.length_b   1.000
_cell.length_c   1.000
_cell.angle_alpha   90.00
_cell.angle_beta   90.00
_cell.angle_gamma   90.00
#
_symmetry.space_group_name_H-M   'P 1'
#
loop_
_entity.id
_entity.type
_entity.pdbx_description
1 polymer ?
#
loop_
_entity_poly.entity_id
_entity_poly.type
_entity_poly.pdbx_seq_one_letter_code
_entity_poly.pdbx_strand_id
1 'polypeptide(L)'
;MQLVSAYSYDGITHLYELLKERTSDQSISHKEMPTMDEHIKFVESLPYPHWYLIIDEDVVGAIYLTDEREIGIAVFKKHRGNGYATEAIDELKKLHPGNFLANINPLNEPSMNLFMKTGFKHIQNTLIHES
;
A
#
# COMPACT_ATOMS: atom_id res chain seq x y z
N MET A 1 6.02 7.21 14.83
CA MET A 1 5.24 6.93 13.61
C MET A 1 3.77 6.88 13.97
N GLN A 2 2.92 7.43 13.15
CA GLN A 2 1.47 7.31 13.35
C GLN A 2 0.75 7.14 12.02
N LEU A 3 -0.45 6.57 12.07
CA LEU A 3 -1.34 6.42 10.92
C LEU A 3 -2.43 7.50 10.99
N VAL A 4 -2.59 8.24 9.91
CA VAL A 4 -3.58 9.32 9.80
C VAL A 4 -4.41 9.09 8.56
N SER A 5 -5.72 9.34 8.62
CA SER A 5 -6.60 9.11 7.47
C SER A 5 -6.05 9.77 6.19
N ALA A 6 -6.00 8.99 5.12
CA ALA A 6 -5.58 9.46 3.81
C ALA A 6 -6.69 10.19 3.06
N TYR A 7 -7.94 10.14 3.57
CA TYR A 7 -9.08 10.80 2.94
C TYR A 7 -9.13 12.29 3.31
N SER A 8 -8.11 13.02 2.85
CA SER A 8 -7.98 14.45 3.09
C SER A 8 -7.32 15.09 1.87
N TYR A 9 -7.31 16.40 1.81
CA TYR A 9 -6.68 17.12 0.71
C TYR A 9 -5.19 16.77 0.60
N ASP A 10 -4.49 16.80 1.72
CA ASP A 10 -3.06 16.45 1.75
C ASP A 10 -2.85 14.98 1.37
N GLY A 11 -3.77 14.12 1.75
CA GLY A 11 -3.73 12.70 1.41
C GLY A 11 -3.73 12.48 -0.10
N ILE A 12 -4.60 13.17 -0.82
CA ILE A 12 -4.70 13.04 -2.28
C ILE A 12 -3.34 13.33 -2.94
N THR A 13 -2.69 14.42 -2.53
CA THR A 13 -1.40 14.81 -3.09
C THR A 13 -0.31 13.79 -2.78
N HIS A 14 -0.20 13.35 -1.54
CA HIS A 14 0.81 12.37 -1.13
C HIS A 14 0.59 11.01 -1.80
N LEU A 15 -0.66 10.58 -1.92
CA LEU A 15 -0.99 9.33 -2.60
C LEU A 15 -0.61 9.39 -4.08
N TYR A 16 -0.79 10.55 -4.72
CA TYR A 16 -0.40 10.74 -6.11
C TYR A 16 1.12 10.63 -6.28
N GLU A 17 1.89 11.22 -5.38
CA GLU A 17 3.35 11.14 -5.41
C GLU A 17 3.83 9.69 -5.22
N LEU A 18 3.20 8.94 -4.32
CA LEU A 18 3.48 7.51 -4.15
C LEU A 18 3.21 6.73 -5.43
N LEU A 19 2.09 7.02 -6.09
CA LEU A 19 1.71 6.38 -7.34
C LEU A 19 2.72 6.65 -8.45
N LYS A 20 3.26 7.87 -8.53
CA LYS A 20 4.31 8.23 -9.48
C LYS A 20 5.56 7.39 -9.27
N GLU A 21 6.02 7.24 -8.04
CA GLU A 21 7.20 6.42 -7.73
C GLU A 21 6.97 4.98 -8.14
N ARG A 22 5.83 4.43 -7.80
CA ARG A 22 5.47 3.05 -8.11
C ARG A 22 5.43 2.81 -9.61
N THR A 23 4.85 3.73 -10.36
CA THR A 23 4.69 3.61 -11.81
C THR A 23 6.04 3.69 -12.52
N SER A 24 6.96 4.54 -12.04
CA SER A 24 8.28 4.68 -12.65
C SER A 24 9.20 3.50 -12.35
N ASP A 25 9.07 2.87 -11.18
CA ASP A 25 9.97 1.79 -10.74
C ASP A 25 9.50 0.41 -11.09
N GLN A 26 8.21 0.22 -11.10
CA GLN A 26 7.58 -1.06 -11.32
C GLN A 26 6.82 -1.02 -12.62
N SER A 27 7.52 -1.20 -13.72
CA SER A 27 6.89 -1.36 -15.03
C SER A 27 6.12 -2.69 -15.11
N ILE A 28 5.45 -3.05 -14.03
CA ILE A 28 4.77 -4.33 -13.87
C ILE A 28 3.55 -4.43 -14.78
N SER A 29 3.03 -3.31 -15.19
CA SER A 29 1.91 -3.30 -16.08
C SER A 29 2.08 -2.12 -17.01
N HIS A 30 1.67 -2.30 -18.23
CA HIS A 30 1.59 -1.24 -19.22
C HIS A 30 0.52 -0.20 -18.81
N LYS A 31 0.30 -0.02 -17.51
CA LYS A 31 -0.67 0.95 -17.02
C LYS A 31 -0.04 2.33 -17.03
N GLU A 32 -0.67 3.20 -17.76
CA GLU A 32 -0.29 4.60 -17.78
C GLU A 32 -0.61 5.23 -16.42
N MET A 33 0.19 6.21 -16.05
CA MET A 33 -0.06 7.01 -14.86
C MET A 33 -1.40 7.73 -15.02
N PRO A 34 -2.36 7.59 -14.08
CA PRO A 34 -3.60 8.34 -14.17
C PRO A 34 -3.34 9.84 -14.06
N THR A 35 -4.22 10.63 -14.65
CA THR A 35 -4.17 12.09 -14.47
C THR A 35 -4.54 12.43 -13.03
N MET A 36 -4.20 13.64 -12.59
CA MET A 36 -4.59 14.09 -11.26
C MET A 36 -6.12 14.07 -11.09
N ASP A 37 -6.87 14.46 -12.12
CA ASP A 37 -8.34 14.42 -12.06
C ASP A 37 -8.88 13.01 -11.87
N GLU A 38 -8.32 12.04 -12.58
CA GLU A 38 -8.68 10.63 -12.42
C GLU A 38 -8.35 10.13 -11.02
N HIS A 39 -7.19 10.52 -10.51
CA HIS A 39 -6.74 10.15 -9.16
C HIS A 39 -7.67 10.73 -8.10
N ILE A 40 -8.03 12.01 -8.22
CA ILE A 40 -8.96 12.67 -7.29
C ILE A 40 -10.29 11.92 -7.25
N LYS A 41 -10.84 11.60 -8.43
CA LYS A 41 -12.10 10.85 -8.53
C LYS A 41 -11.99 9.49 -7.86
N PHE A 42 -10.87 8.80 -8.06
CA PHE A 42 -10.65 7.51 -7.44
C PHE A 42 -10.64 7.61 -5.91
N VAL A 43 -9.89 8.56 -5.37
CA VAL A 43 -9.82 8.74 -3.91
C VAL A 43 -11.18 9.17 -3.34
N GLU A 44 -11.88 10.08 -4.02
CA GLU A 44 -13.20 10.53 -3.60
C GLU A 44 -14.27 9.44 -3.63
N SER A 45 -14.06 8.39 -4.44
CA SER A 45 -14.96 7.24 -4.47
C SER A 45 -14.85 6.37 -3.22
N LEU A 46 -13.94 6.68 -2.31
CA LEU A 46 -13.67 5.93 -1.07
C LEU A 46 -13.43 4.44 -1.36
N PRO A 47 -12.42 4.11 -2.19
CA PRO A 47 -12.23 2.74 -2.67
C PRO A 47 -11.86 1.75 -1.57
N TYR A 48 -11.29 2.24 -0.47
CA TYR A 48 -10.88 1.39 0.66
C TYR A 48 -11.56 1.88 1.93
N PRO A 49 -12.15 0.97 2.74
CA PRO A 49 -12.76 1.38 4.01
C PRO A 49 -11.75 2.00 4.98
N HIS A 50 -10.48 1.56 4.90
CA HIS A 50 -9.41 2.09 5.75
C HIS A 50 -8.21 2.41 4.89
N TRP A 51 -7.85 3.69 4.85
CA TRP A 51 -6.67 4.15 4.11
C TRP A 51 -5.97 5.20 4.94
N TYR A 52 -4.69 4.97 5.23
CA TYR A 52 -3.91 5.82 6.12
C TYR A 52 -2.62 6.29 5.46
N LEU A 53 -2.23 7.53 5.77
CA LEU A 53 -0.87 7.99 5.55
C LEU A 53 -0.02 7.53 6.72
N ILE A 54 1.21 7.11 6.43
CA ILE A 54 2.20 6.75 7.44
C ILE A 54 3.04 8.00 7.67
N ILE A 55 3.02 8.53 8.90
CA ILE A 55 3.67 9.81 9.21
C ILE A 55 4.72 9.63 10.30
N ASP A 56 5.92 10.11 10.04
CA ASP A 56 7.00 10.25 11.03
C ASP A 56 7.71 11.56 10.71
N GLU A 57 7.24 12.67 11.28
CA GLU A 57 7.56 14.06 10.94
C GLU A 57 7.06 14.40 9.54
N ASP A 58 7.52 13.68 8.52
CA ASP A 58 7.03 13.78 7.14
C ASP A 58 6.10 12.61 6.82
N VAL A 59 5.37 12.72 5.73
CA VAL A 59 4.64 11.59 5.17
C VAL A 59 5.65 10.65 4.52
N VAL A 60 5.78 9.44 5.06
CA VAL A 60 6.77 8.46 4.58
C VAL A 60 6.15 7.39 3.70
N GLY A 61 4.83 7.24 3.70
CA GLY A 61 4.14 6.26 2.89
C GLY A 61 2.65 6.21 3.16
N ALA A 62 2.01 5.14 2.71
CA ALA A 62 0.59 4.91 2.93
C ALA A 62 0.30 3.41 3.07
N ILE A 63 -0.77 3.09 3.77
CA ILE A 63 -1.23 1.71 3.97
C ILE A 63 -2.77 1.70 3.91
N TYR A 64 -3.33 0.67 3.25
CA TYR A 64 -4.79 0.52 3.20
C TYR A 64 -5.22 -0.89 3.55
N LEU A 65 -6.50 -1.02 3.88
CA LEU A 65 -7.17 -2.29 4.11
C LEU A 65 -8.45 -2.28 3.29
N THR A 66 -8.63 -3.29 2.43
CA THR A 66 -9.82 -3.42 1.59
C THR A 66 -10.99 -4.06 2.34
N ASP A 67 -12.17 -4.09 1.71
CA ASP A 67 -13.34 -4.78 2.25
C ASP A 67 -13.08 -6.27 2.46
N GLU A 68 -12.24 -6.88 1.62
CA GLU A 68 -11.85 -8.29 1.75
C GLU A 68 -10.68 -8.49 2.72
N ARG A 69 -10.29 -7.44 3.42
CA ARG A 69 -9.20 -7.44 4.40
C ARG A 69 -7.82 -7.67 3.76
N GLU A 70 -7.64 -7.20 2.56
CA GLU A 70 -6.34 -7.19 1.90
C GLU A 70 -5.57 -5.92 2.27
N ILE A 71 -4.30 -6.08 2.61
CA ILE A 71 -3.40 -4.96 2.91
C ILE A 71 -2.66 -4.55 1.64
N GLY A 72 -2.63 -3.23 1.39
CA GLY A 72 -1.70 -2.64 0.44
C GLY A 72 -0.83 -1.61 1.14
N ILE A 73 0.46 -1.58 0.83
CA ILE A 73 1.39 -0.67 1.48
C ILE A 73 2.42 -0.15 0.48
N ALA A 74 2.77 1.11 0.62
CA ALA A 74 3.85 1.74 -0.15
C ALA A 74 4.60 2.72 0.74
N VAL A 75 5.92 2.72 0.64
CA VAL A 75 6.80 3.64 1.36
C VAL A 75 7.63 4.38 0.31
N PHE A 76 7.75 5.71 0.45
CA PHE A 76 8.61 6.48 -0.43
C PHE A 76 10.04 5.95 -0.41
N LYS A 77 10.68 5.91 -1.57
CA LYS A 77 12.06 5.38 -1.71
C LYS A 77 13.04 5.94 -0.69
N LYS A 78 12.99 7.26 -0.51
CA LYS A 78 13.91 7.95 0.41
C LYS A 78 13.72 7.55 1.88
N HIS A 79 12.61 6.92 2.19
CA HIS A 79 12.29 6.48 3.56
C HIS A 79 12.37 4.97 3.76
N ARG A 80 12.72 4.22 2.73
CA ARG A 80 12.86 2.76 2.82
C ARG A 80 14.05 2.36 3.67
N GLY A 81 13.99 1.17 4.26
CA GLY A 81 15.06 0.64 5.10
C GLY A 81 15.03 1.15 6.53
N ASN A 82 13.97 1.84 6.96
CA ASN A 82 13.85 2.39 8.32
C ASN A 82 12.79 1.66 9.17
N GLY A 83 12.22 0.57 8.66
CA GLY A 83 11.23 -0.21 9.40
C GLY A 83 9.81 0.34 9.40
N TYR A 84 9.52 1.38 8.64
CA TYR A 84 8.17 1.99 8.62
C TYR A 84 7.09 1.04 8.15
N ALA A 85 7.37 0.20 7.15
CA ALA A 85 6.39 -0.75 6.65
C ALA A 85 6.00 -1.76 7.72
N THR A 86 6.97 -2.29 8.46
CA THR A 86 6.73 -3.22 9.55
C THR A 86 5.91 -2.57 10.66
N GLU A 87 6.27 -1.36 11.06
CA GLU A 87 5.55 -0.61 12.09
C GLU A 87 4.12 -0.31 11.66
N ALA A 88 3.91 0.08 10.40
CA ALA A 88 2.60 0.39 9.87
C ALA A 88 1.68 -0.83 9.84
N ILE A 89 2.21 -1.99 9.44
CA ILE A 89 1.44 -3.24 9.45
C ILE A 89 1.06 -3.61 10.88
N ASP A 90 1.99 -3.51 11.83
CA ASP A 90 1.70 -3.82 13.23
C ASP A 90 0.65 -2.86 13.80
N GLU A 91 0.72 -1.59 13.46
CA GLU A 91 -0.27 -0.61 13.92
C GLU A 91 -1.64 -0.87 13.31
N LEU A 92 -1.68 -1.22 12.02
CA LEU A 92 -2.93 -1.55 11.34
C LEU A 92 -3.62 -2.76 12.00
N LYS A 93 -2.83 -3.77 12.40
CA LYS A 93 -3.36 -4.94 13.09
C LYS A 93 -4.00 -4.57 14.43
N LYS A 94 -3.44 -3.60 15.14
CA LYS A 94 -4.00 -3.12 16.40
C LYS A 94 -5.30 -2.35 16.20
N LEU A 95 -5.34 -1.52 15.15
CA LEU A 95 -6.51 -0.70 14.85
C LEU A 95 -7.68 -1.54 14.32
N HIS A 96 -7.39 -2.60 13.58
CA HIS A 96 -8.39 -3.42 12.91
C HIS A 96 -8.13 -4.91 13.12
N PRO A 97 -8.29 -5.43 14.35
CA PRO A 97 -8.01 -6.84 14.64
C PRO A 97 -8.79 -7.80 13.75
N GLY A 98 -8.18 -8.93 13.43
CA GLY A 98 -8.78 -9.96 12.60
C GLY A 98 -7.77 -10.55 11.64
N ASN A 99 -8.25 -11.27 10.66
CA ASN A 99 -7.40 -11.85 9.62
C ASN A 99 -7.09 -10.82 8.56
N PHE A 100 -5.90 -10.94 7.96
CA PHE A 100 -5.46 -10.07 6.88
C PHE A 100 -4.93 -10.90 5.73
N LEU A 101 -5.10 -10.40 4.51
CA LEU A 101 -4.57 -11.00 3.29
C LEU A 101 -3.58 -10.04 2.65
N ALA A 102 -2.60 -10.57 1.95
CA ALA A 102 -1.68 -9.77 1.15
C ALA A 102 -1.48 -10.47 -0.20
N ASN A 103 -1.77 -9.75 -1.27
CA ASN A 103 -1.53 -10.24 -2.63
C ASN A 103 -0.23 -9.63 -3.13
N ILE A 104 0.77 -10.46 -3.37
CA ILE A 104 2.12 -10.00 -3.67
C ILE A 104 2.60 -10.68 -4.95
N ASN A 105 3.17 -9.88 -5.85
CA ASN A 105 3.84 -10.43 -7.01
C ASN A 105 5.01 -11.30 -6.50
N PRO A 106 5.08 -12.60 -6.86
CA PRO A 106 6.13 -13.49 -6.36
C PRO A 106 7.54 -13.05 -6.75
N LEU A 107 7.69 -12.19 -7.76
CA LEU A 107 8.97 -11.62 -8.14
C LEU A 107 9.38 -10.44 -7.26
N ASN A 108 8.48 -9.94 -6.43
CA ASN A 108 8.76 -8.84 -5.50
C ASN A 108 9.28 -9.41 -4.17
N GLU A 109 10.55 -9.76 -4.14
CA GLU A 109 11.18 -10.36 -2.96
C GLU A 109 11.13 -9.47 -1.71
N PRO A 110 11.37 -8.14 -1.81
CA PRO A 110 11.27 -7.28 -0.63
C PRO A 110 9.88 -7.32 0.02
N SER A 111 8.80 -7.31 -0.76
CA SER A 111 7.45 -7.42 -0.24
C SER A 111 7.17 -8.79 0.38
N MET A 112 7.59 -9.87 -0.29
CA MET A 112 7.45 -11.22 0.26
C MET A 112 8.14 -11.33 1.62
N ASN A 113 9.38 -10.85 1.71
CA ASN A 113 10.14 -10.88 2.97
C ASN A 113 9.46 -10.05 4.06
N LEU A 114 8.95 -8.88 3.71
CA LEU A 114 8.24 -8.00 4.65
C LEU A 114 7.04 -8.71 5.26
N PHE A 115 6.17 -9.29 4.43
CA PHE A 115 4.95 -9.93 4.91
C PHE A 115 5.26 -11.22 5.66
N MET A 116 6.20 -12.02 5.19
CA MET A 116 6.59 -13.25 5.90
C MET A 116 7.14 -12.94 7.29
N LYS A 117 7.97 -11.92 7.42
CA LYS A 117 8.55 -11.54 8.72
C LYS A 117 7.53 -10.90 9.67
N THR A 118 6.42 -10.37 9.14
CA THR A 118 5.34 -9.82 9.97
C THR A 118 4.27 -10.85 10.32
N GLY A 119 4.52 -12.12 10.03
CA GLY A 119 3.66 -13.23 10.45
C GLY A 119 2.69 -13.75 9.41
N PHE A 120 2.78 -13.31 8.17
CA PHE A 120 1.92 -13.82 7.09
C PHE A 120 2.43 -15.18 6.62
N LYS A 121 1.50 -16.03 6.21
CA LYS A 121 1.79 -17.37 5.67
C LYS A 121 1.35 -17.41 4.22
N HIS A 122 2.12 -18.10 3.39
CA HIS A 122 1.74 -18.33 2.01
C HIS A 122 0.61 -19.39 1.98
N ILE A 123 -0.54 -19.02 1.43
CA ILE A 123 -1.72 -19.91 1.41
C ILE A 123 -2.18 -20.30 0.02
N GLN A 124 -1.69 -19.65 -1.01
CA GLN A 124 -2.23 -19.84 -2.36
C GLN A 124 -1.25 -19.41 -3.43
N ASN A 125 -1.26 -20.13 -4.55
CA ASN A 125 -0.63 -19.71 -5.80
C ASN A 125 -1.74 -19.47 -6.81
N THR A 126 -1.70 -18.33 -7.51
CA THR A 126 -2.63 -18.04 -8.59
C THR A 126 -1.87 -18.05 -9.91
N LEU A 127 -2.31 -18.85 -10.83
CA LEU A 127 -1.68 -19.00 -12.14
C LEU A 127 -2.65 -18.51 -13.20
N ILE A 128 -2.10 -17.99 -14.30
CA ILE A 128 -2.90 -17.53 -15.43
C ILE A 128 -2.41 -18.22 -16.71
N HIS A 129 -3.35 -18.61 -17.56
CA HIS A 129 -3.07 -19.04 -18.93
C HIS A 129 -3.65 -17.97 -19.86
N GLU A 130 -2.79 -17.34 -20.62
CA GLU A 130 -3.20 -16.33 -21.59
C GLU A 130 -3.38 -16.99 -22.96
N SER A 131 -4.50 -16.69 -23.62
CA SER A 131 -4.79 -17.24 -24.95
C SER A 131 -4.59 -16.22 -26.05
#